data_8306122c0461546b66767ba29e9d26ce
#
_entry.id   8306122c0461546b66767ba29e9d26ce
#
_cell.length_a   1.000
_cell.length_b   1.000
_cell.length_c   1.000
_cell.angle_alpha   90.00
_cell.angle_beta   90.00
_cell.angle_gamma   90.00
#
_symmetry.space_group_name_H-M   'P 1'
#
loop_
_entity.id
_entity.type
_entity.pdbx_description
1 polymer ?
#
loop_
_entity_poly.entity_id
_entity_poly.type
_entity_poly.pdbx_seq_one_letter_code
_entity_poly.pdbx_strand_id
1 'polypeptide(L)'
;YRGWGVDVIGMTNLQEAKLAREAEICYATLALVTDYDVWHETEEDVTVEAVIAILLENAARAKAILRRAVRTLPAARTCACPHALRDAIITARDRIPPATRERLRLLVGKYLGP
;
A
#
# COMPACT_ATOMS: atom_id res chain seq x y z
N TYR A 1 10.89 -3.40 -18.62
CA TYR A 1 9.79 -3.66 -17.69
C TYR A 1 8.79 -4.64 -18.26
N ARG A 2 8.46 -4.51 -19.55
CA ARG A 2 7.60 -5.44 -20.26
C ARG A 2 8.13 -6.88 -20.23
N GLY A 3 9.44 -7.06 -20.38
CA GLY A 3 10.12 -8.36 -20.29
C GLY A 3 10.05 -9.01 -18.89
N TRP A 4 9.69 -8.26 -17.85
CA TRP A 4 9.53 -8.76 -16.48
C TRP A 4 8.13 -9.30 -16.18
N GLY A 5 7.21 -9.20 -17.15
CA GLY A 5 5.83 -9.66 -16.98
C GLY A 5 5.01 -8.81 -16.00
N VAL A 6 5.34 -7.54 -15.84
CA VAL A 6 4.57 -6.62 -14.99
C VAL A 6 3.37 -6.06 -15.74
N ASP A 7 2.25 -5.88 -15.05
CA ASP A 7 0.99 -5.39 -15.62
C ASP A 7 0.84 -3.86 -15.49
N VAL A 8 1.39 -3.28 -14.45
CA VAL A 8 1.34 -1.83 -14.18
C VAL A 8 2.66 -1.35 -13.62
N ILE A 9 2.98 -0.09 -13.86
CA ILE A 9 4.12 0.59 -13.27
C ILE A 9 3.65 1.80 -12.45
N GLY A 10 4.25 2.00 -11.28
CA GLY A 10 3.96 3.13 -10.40
C GLY A 10 5.22 3.50 -9.62
N MET A 11 5.17 4.62 -8.88
CA MET A 11 6.35 5.19 -8.25
C MET A 11 6.40 5.01 -6.72
N THR A 12 5.26 5.02 -6.03
CA THR A 12 5.20 5.19 -4.56
C THR A 12 4.67 4.00 -3.78
N ASN A 13 4.18 2.97 -4.45
CA ASN A 13 3.45 1.85 -3.83
C ASN A 13 4.31 1.01 -2.85
N LEU A 14 5.59 0.80 -3.17
CA LEU A 14 6.46 -0.10 -2.40
C LEU A 14 6.66 0.38 -0.96
N GLN A 15 6.98 1.65 -0.76
CA GLN A 15 7.22 2.22 0.56
C GLN A 15 5.95 2.28 1.39
N GLU A 16 4.81 2.58 0.80
CA GLU A 16 3.51 2.56 1.48
C GLU A 16 3.14 1.13 1.93
N ALA A 17 3.33 0.14 1.07
CA ALA A 17 3.09 -1.26 1.39
C ALA A 17 3.98 -1.75 2.55
N LYS A 18 5.26 -1.35 2.58
CA LYS A 18 6.19 -1.67 3.67
C LYS A 18 5.77 -1.03 4.99
N LEU A 19 5.42 0.25 4.98
CA LEU A 19 4.96 0.97 6.18
C LEU A 19 3.62 0.42 6.70
N ALA A 20 2.70 0.10 5.81
CA ALA A 20 1.44 -0.54 6.19
C ALA A 20 1.68 -1.91 6.85
N ARG A 21 2.62 -2.71 6.32
CA ARG A 21 2.99 -3.99 6.92
C ARG A 21 3.65 -3.81 8.29
N GLU A 22 4.54 -2.83 8.45
CA GLU A 22 5.14 -2.49 9.73
C GLU A 22 4.10 -2.05 10.76
N ALA A 23 3.08 -1.32 10.33
CA ALA A 23 1.95 -0.91 11.18
C ALA A 23 0.87 -2.00 11.32
N GLU A 24 1.05 -3.18 10.74
CA GLU A 24 0.09 -4.29 10.74
C GLU A 24 -1.30 -3.90 10.18
N ILE A 25 -1.29 -3.01 9.20
CA ILE A 25 -2.46 -2.54 8.47
C ILE A 25 -2.64 -3.37 7.20
N CYS A 26 -3.87 -3.78 6.92
CA CYS A 26 -4.20 -4.36 5.62
C CYS A 26 -4.03 -3.29 4.53
N TYR A 27 -3.33 -3.65 3.47
CA TYR A 27 -3.01 -2.74 2.38
C TYR A 27 -3.52 -3.29 1.06
N ALA A 28 -4.11 -2.44 0.26
CA ALA A 28 -4.48 -2.72 -1.11
C ALA A 28 -4.30 -1.47 -1.96
N THR A 29 -3.83 -1.63 -3.18
CA THR A 29 -3.60 -0.53 -4.12
C THR A 29 -4.80 -0.36 -5.04
N LEU A 30 -5.29 0.87 -5.16
CA LEU A 30 -6.20 1.28 -6.22
C LEU A 30 -5.39 2.05 -7.27
N ALA A 31 -4.99 1.36 -8.34
CA ALA A 31 -4.22 1.97 -9.42
C ALA A 31 -5.14 2.78 -10.35
N LEU A 32 -4.85 4.07 -10.49
CA LEU A 32 -5.52 4.98 -11.42
C LEU A 32 -4.66 5.08 -12.68
N VAL A 33 -4.82 4.13 -13.58
CA VAL A 33 -4.03 4.05 -14.82
C VAL A 33 -4.41 5.21 -15.74
N THR A 34 -3.42 5.92 -16.27
CA THR A 34 -3.59 7.10 -17.13
C THR A 34 -3.35 6.80 -18.59
N ASP A 35 -2.44 5.89 -18.90
CA ASP A 35 -1.98 5.63 -20.26
C ASP A 35 -1.29 4.27 -20.38
N TYR A 36 -0.96 3.89 -21.60
CA TYR A 36 -0.19 2.69 -21.94
C TYR A 36 1.30 2.95 -22.13
N ASP A 37 1.77 4.17 -21.79
CA ASP A 37 3.14 4.60 -22.08
C ASP A 37 3.43 4.59 -23.61
N VAL A 38 4.68 4.60 -24.00
CA VAL A 38 5.14 4.72 -25.40
C VAL A 38 5.21 3.38 -26.15
N TRP A 39 4.82 2.27 -25.56
CA TRP A 39 5.00 0.95 -26.17
C TRP A 39 3.77 0.42 -26.91
N HIS A 40 2.63 1.05 -26.79
CA HIS A 40 1.39 0.57 -27.40
C HIS A 40 1.30 1.07 -28.86
N GLU A 41 1.25 0.13 -29.81
CA GLU A 41 1.37 0.44 -31.24
C GLU A 41 0.11 1.05 -31.87
N THR A 42 -1.06 0.89 -31.22
CA THR A 42 -2.35 1.32 -31.76
C THR A 42 -2.95 2.53 -31.04
N GLU A 43 -2.33 3.00 -29.97
CA GLU A 43 -2.77 4.19 -29.25
C GLU A 43 -1.99 5.43 -29.73
N GLU A 44 -2.66 6.57 -29.71
CA GLU A 44 -2.04 7.86 -30.02
C GLU A 44 -0.97 8.23 -28.96
N ASP A 45 -0.03 9.07 -29.34
CA ASP A 45 0.96 9.60 -28.42
C ASP A 45 0.31 10.27 -27.21
N VAL A 46 0.87 10.01 -26.04
CA VAL A 46 0.35 10.53 -24.76
C VAL A 46 0.51 12.06 -24.72
N THR A 47 -0.61 12.78 -24.63
CA THR A 47 -0.61 14.24 -24.46
C THR A 47 -0.94 14.61 -23.00
N VAL A 48 -0.45 15.76 -22.56
CA VAL A 48 -0.73 16.27 -21.19
C VAL A 48 -2.23 16.46 -20.97
N GLU A 49 -2.94 16.97 -21.97
CA GLU A 49 -4.38 17.21 -21.91
C GLU A 49 -5.16 15.90 -21.77
N ALA A 50 -4.80 14.86 -22.50
CA ALA A 50 -5.39 13.53 -22.41
C ALA A 50 -5.17 12.92 -21.01
N VAL A 51 -3.95 13.00 -20.49
CA VAL A 51 -3.61 12.52 -19.15
C VAL A 51 -4.42 13.24 -18.07
N ILE A 52 -4.56 14.57 -18.15
CA ILE A 52 -5.35 15.35 -17.18
C ILE A 52 -6.83 14.95 -17.25
N ALA A 53 -7.40 14.79 -18.44
CA ALA A 53 -8.80 14.38 -18.58
C ALA A 53 -9.05 13.00 -17.94
N ILE A 54 -8.20 12.02 -18.22
CA ILE A 54 -8.26 10.68 -17.64
C ILE A 54 -8.07 10.73 -16.11
N LEU A 55 -7.14 11.55 -15.62
CA LEU A 55 -6.88 11.70 -14.20
C LEU A 55 -8.12 12.22 -13.45
N LEU A 56 -8.81 13.23 -14.00
CA LEU A 56 -10.03 13.78 -13.41
C LEU A 56 -11.17 12.76 -13.36
N GLU A 57 -11.36 12.01 -14.44
CA GLU A 57 -12.34 10.92 -14.48
C GLU A 57 -11.99 9.81 -13.48
N ASN A 58 -10.75 9.38 -13.46
CA ASN A 58 -10.23 8.39 -12.52
C ASN A 58 -10.42 8.82 -11.06
N ALA A 59 -10.19 10.08 -10.74
CA ALA A 59 -10.43 10.62 -9.40
C ALA A 59 -11.89 10.54 -8.98
N ALA A 60 -12.84 10.79 -9.90
CA ALA A 60 -14.26 10.63 -9.64
C ALA A 60 -14.64 9.16 -9.41
N ARG A 61 -14.13 8.26 -10.24
CA ARG A 61 -14.32 6.81 -10.11
C ARG A 61 -13.72 6.27 -8.79
N ALA A 62 -12.51 6.71 -8.44
CA ALA A 62 -11.86 6.30 -7.20
C ALA A 62 -12.67 6.70 -5.96
N LYS A 63 -13.21 7.93 -5.92
CA LYS A 63 -14.09 8.38 -4.83
C LYS A 63 -15.32 7.48 -4.69
N ALA A 64 -15.93 7.06 -5.79
CA ALA A 64 -17.08 6.17 -5.77
C ALA A 64 -16.69 4.76 -5.26
N ILE A 65 -15.58 4.20 -5.74
CA ILE A 65 -15.04 2.91 -5.30
C ILE A 65 -14.73 2.94 -3.80
N LEU A 66 -14.03 3.96 -3.32
CA LEU A 66 -13.68 4.09 -1.90
C LEU A 66 -14.92 4.21 -1.01
N ARG A 67 -15.92 5.00 -1.40
CA ARG A 67 -17.19 5.10 -0.65
C ARG A 67 -17.89 3.74 -0.55
N ARG A 68 -17.88 2.95 -1.62
CA ARG A 68 -18.45 1.61 -1.60
C ARG A 68 -17.61 0.66 -0.77
N ALA A 69 -16.29 0.65 -0.95
CA ALA A 69 -15.38 -0.21 -0.21
C ALA A 69 -15.53 -0.03 1.31
N VAL A 70 -15.52 1.23 1.80
CA VAL A 70 -15.69 1.51 3.24
C VAL A 70 -17.00 0.95 3.80
N ARG A 71 -18.08 0.97 3.01
CA ARG A 71 -19.38 0.42 3.43
C ARG A 71 -19.45 -1.11 3.43
N THR A 72 -18.57 -1.76 2.67
CA THR A 72 -18.57 -3.22 2.48
C THR A 72 -17.40 -3.91 3.14
N LEU A 73 -16.49 -3.17 3.79
CA LEU A 73 -15.40 -3.77 4.54
C LEU A 73 -15.94 -4.63 5.69
N PRO A 74 -15.45 -5.87 5.82
CA PRO A 74 -15.85 -6.72 6.94
C PRO A 74 -15.34 -6.12 8.27
N ALA A 75 -16.18 -6.21 9.32
CA ALA A 75 -15.81 -5.74 10.65
C ALA A 75 -14.62 -6.53 11.23
N ALA A 76 -14.53 -7.82 10.93
CA ALA A 76 -13.45 -8.70 11.37
C ALA A 76 -12.43 -8.93 10.26
N ARG A 77 -11.15 -8.87 10.61
CA ARG A 77 -10.04 -9.21 9.70
C ARG A 77 -9.76 -10.71 9.78
N THR A 78 -9.76 -11.38 8.63
CA THR A 78 -9.47 -12.83 8.51
C THR A 78 -8.06 -13.12 7.96
N CYS A 79 -7.29 -12.09 7.65
CA CYS A 79 -5.93 -12.18 7.11
C CYS A 79 -4.85 -12.20 8.20
N ALA A 80 -3.60 -12.50 7.83
CA ALA A 80 -2.46 -12.49 8.74
C ALA A 80 -1.89 -11.09 9.04
N CYS A 81 -2.38 -10.02 8.40
CA CYS A 81 -1.86 -8.67 8.56
C CYS A 81 -1.75 -8.19 10.03
N PRO A 82 -2.73 -8.46 10.93
CA PRO A 82 -2.65 -8.05 12.33
C PRO A 82 -1.49 -8.66 13.13
N HIS A 83 -0.80 -9.62 12.54
CA HIS A 83 0.30 -10.36 13.16
C HIS A 83 1.56 -10.37 12.28
N ALA A 84 1.68 -9.40 11.37
CA ALA A 84 2.78 -9.35 10.41
C ALA A 84 4.17 -9.20 11.06
N LEU A 85 4.24 -8.66 12.28
CA LEU A 85 5.48 -8.49 13.03
C LEU A 85 5.75 -9.58 14.08
N ARG A 86 4.92 -10.62 14.18
CA ARG A 86 5.06 -11.68 15.20
C ARG A 86 6.49 -12.24 15.29
N ASP A 87 7.08 -12.51 14.15
CA ASP A 87 8.39 -13.14 14.05
C ASP A 87 9.46 -12.18 13.49
N ALA A 88 9.15 -10.88 13.42
CA ALA A 88 10.05 -9.88 12.83
C ALA A 88 11.12 -9.36 13.81
N ILE A 89 10.91 -9.50 15.14
CA ILE A 89 11.80 -8.98 16.16
C ILE A 89 12.75 -10.07 16.61
N ILE A 90 13.93 -10.12 16.01
CA ILE A 90 14.99 -11.09 16.30
C ILE A 90 15.94 -10.63 17.42
N THR A 91 15.90 -9.33 17.79
CA THR A 91 16.70 -8.79 18.89
C THR A 91 16.23 -9.37 20.22
N ALA A 92 17.15 -9.85 21.03
CA ALA A 92 16.86 -10.32 22.39
C ALA A 92 16.23 -9.19 23.20
N ARG A 93 15.16 -9.51 23.92
CA ARG A 93 14.29 -8.49 24.57
C ARG A 93 15.01 -7.68 25.63
N ASP A 94 15.93 -8.30 26.38
CA ASP A 94 16.79 -7.67 27.37
C ASP A 94 17.81 -6.69 26.75
N ARG A 95 18.05 -6.79 25.46
CA ARG A 95 18.97 -5.92 24.72
C ARG A 95 18.28 -4.71 24.10
N ILE A 96 16.96 -4.60 24.17
CA ILE A 96 16.21 -3.47 23.63
C ILE A 96 16.14 -2.38 24.71
N PRO A 97 16.79 -1.19 24.51
CA PRO A 97 16.77 -0.12 25.51
C PRO A 97 15.33 0.36 25.83
N PRO A 98 15.03 0.74 27.10
CA PRO A 98 13.71 1.21 27.48
C PRO A 98 13.19 2.37 26.64
N ALA A 99 14.05 3.34 26.31
CA ALA A 99 13.69 4.47 25.45
C ALA A 99 13.26 4.03 24.04
N THR A 100 13.87 2.95 23.50
CA THR A 100 13.51 2.38 22.20
C THR A 100 12.17 1.64 22.30
N ARG A 101 11.92 0.91 23.38
CA ARG A 101 10.63 0.25 23.63
C ARG A 101 9.51 1.27 23.67
N GLU A 102 9.69 2.37 24.42
CA GLU A 102 8.68 3.41 24.52
C GLU A 102 8.43 4.09 23.17
N ARG A 103 9.48 4.45 22.43
CA ARG A 103 9.36 5.07 21.12
C ARG A 103 8.60 4.20 20.12
N LEU A 104 8.79 2.88 20.17
CA LEU A 104 8.18 1.91 19.25
C LEU A 104 6.94 1.22 19.83
N ARG A 105 6.49 1.62 21.01
CA ARG A 105 5.41 0.97 21.75
C ARG A 105 4.15 0.74 20.91
N LEU A 106 3.78 1.73 20.09
CA LEU A 106 2.59 1.65 19.25
C LEU A 106 2.68 0.53 18.20
N LEU A 107 3.86 0.28 17.65
CA LEU A 107 4.07 -0.71 16.58
C LEU A 107 4.34 -2.11 17.16
N VAL A 108 5.28 -2.20 18.10
CA VAL A 108 5.80 -3.50 18.55
C VAL A 108 5.52 -3.82 20.01
N GLY A 109 4.88 -2.93 20.77
CA GLY A 109 4.67 -3.10 22.21
C GLY A 109 4.02 -4.41 22.56
N LYS A 110 3.01 -4.87 21.81
CA LYS A 110 2.32 -6.14 22.05
C LYS A 110 3.21 -7.40 21.93
N TYR A 111 4.38 -7.26 21.27
CA TYR A 111 5.35 -8.35 21.11
C TYR A 111 6.49 -8.32 22.12
N LEU A 112 6.71 -7.17 22.77
CA LEU A 112 7.81 -6.99 23.71
C LEU A 112 7.46 -7.33 25.17
N GLY A 113 6.16 -7.42 25.45
CA GLY A 113 5.65 -7.59 26.81
C GLY A 113 5.79 -6.31 27.68
N PRO A 114 5.32 -6.35 28.92
CA PRO A 114 5.44 -5.25 29.85
C PRO A 114 6.89 -4.98 30.23
#